data_fe0fa57c9733673cb7ffada116e7aacf
#
_entry.id   fe0fa57c9733673cb7ffada116e7aacf
#
_cell.length_a   1.000
_cell.length_b   1.000
_cell.length_c   1.000
_cell.angle_alpha   90.00
_cell.angle_beta   90.00
_cell.angle_gamma   90.00
#
_symmetry.space_group_name_H-M   'P 1'
#
loop_
_entity.id
_entity.type
_entity.pdbx_description
1 polymer ?
#
loop_
_entity_poly.entity_id
_entity_poly.type
_entity_poly.pdbx_seq_one_letter_code
_entity_poly.pdbx_strand_id
1 'polypeptide(L)' 'MNRGRPKIHYDRGGEVLSIEVKRARSVDSDIQGNAVIDYDRRGNIVRVNLYRFDFDAFRKGRRVMKRFARVA' A
#
# COMPACT_ATOMS: atom_id res chain seq x y z
N MET A 1 2.57 17.20 -15.53
CA MET A 1 2.62 15.77 -15.64
C MET A 1 2.51 15.06 -14.31
N ASN A 2 1.67 14.07 -14.26
CA ASN A 2 1.41 13.38 -13.00
C ASN A 2 2.18 12.09 -12.85
N ARG A 3 3.30 12.05 -13.51
CA ARG A 3 4.19 10.90 -13.45
C ARG A 3 4.66 10.72 -12.02
N GLY A 4 4.51 9.55 -11.45
CA GLY A 4 4.91 9.28 -10.09
C GLY A 4 3.85 9.59 -9.04
N ARG A 5 2.72 10.16 -9.44
CA ARG A 5 1.62 10.38 -8.51
C ARG A 5 0.87 9.07 -8.30
N PRO A 6 0.82 8.54 -7.08
CA PRO A 6 0.10 7.30 -6.85
C PRO A 6 -1.41 7.52 -6.94
N LYS A 7 -2.11 6.49 -7.40
CA LYS A 7 -3.56 6.46 -7.38
C LYS A 7 -4.00 5.58 -6.24
N ILE A 8 -4.87 6.11 -5.39
CA ILE A 8 -5.33 5.38 -4.23
C ILE A 8 -6.81 5.09 -4.40
N HIS A 9 -7.17 3.84 -4.21
CA HIS A 9 -8.54 3.39 -4.29
C HIS A 9 -8.87 2.52 -3.09
N TYR A 10 -10.00 2.79 -2.45
CA TYR A 10 -10.44 2.01 -1.32
C TYR A 10 -11.78 1.36 -1.64
N ASP A 11 -11.83 0.04 -1.55
CA ASP A 11 -13.04 -0.72 -1.70
C ASP A 11 -13.61 -1.00 -0.31
N ARG A 12 -14.64 -0.25 0.04
CA ARG A 12 -15.23 -0.34 1.36
C ARG A 12 -15.88 -1.71 1.62
N GLY A 13 -16.51 -2.28 0.59
CA GLY A 13 -17.17 -3.57 0.73
C GLY A 13 -16.20 -4.70 1.00
N GLY A 14 -15.06 -4.71 0.34
CA GLY A 14 -14.04 -5.72 0.52
C GLY A 14 -12.96 -5.35 1.49
N GLU A 15 -12.99 -4.12 2.01
CA GLU A 15 -11.95 -3.59 2.90
C GLU A 15 -10.56 -3.71 2.28
N VAL A 16 -10.46 -3.33 1.00
CA VAL A 16 -9.19 -3.39 0.29
C VAL A 16 -8.74 -1.98 -0.07
N LEU A 17 -7.54 -1.64 0.37
CA LEU A 17 -6.90 -0.39 -0.02
C LEU A 17 -5.88 -0.69 -1.09
N SER A 18 -6.05 -0.10 -2.26
CA SER A 18 -5.14 -0.28 -3.38
C SER A 18 -4.38 0.99 -3.66
N ILE A 19 -3.07 0.88 -3.77
CA ILE A 19 -2.21 2.02 -4.09
C ILE A 19 -1.45 1.66 -5.36
N GLU A 20 -1.79 2.33 -6.45
CA GLU A 20 -1.09 2.14 -7.71
C GLU A 20 0.04 3.18 -7.78
N VAL A 21 1.26 2.71 -7.67
CA VAL A 21 2.43 3.59 -7.63
C VAL A 21 2.78 4.10 -9.01
N LYS A 22 2.69 3.22 -10.00
CA LYS A 22 2.92 3.61 -11.38
C LYS A 22 2.14 2.71 -12.31
N ARG A 23 1.94 3.20 -13.53
CA ARG A 23 1.20 2.47 -14.54
C ARG A 23 2.16 1.58 -15.32
N ALA A 24 2.31 0.37 -14.87
CA ALA A 24 3.21 -0.58 -15.49
C ALA A 24 2.67 -1.98 -15.29
N ARG A 25 3.16 -2.91 -16.10
CA ARG A 25 2.77 -4.30 -16.01
C ARG A 25 3.50 -4.95 -14.85
N SER A 26 2.77 -5.63 -13.99
CA SER A 26 3.39 -6.38 -12.92
C SER A 26 3.77 -7.77 -13.43
N VAL A 27 4.96 -8.22 -13.09
CA VAL A 27 5.46 -9.53 -13.51
C VAL A 27 5.77 -10.41 -12.32
N ASP A 28 5.73 -9.85 -11.11
CA ASP A 28 6.04 -10.59 -9.90
C ASP A 28 5.26 -9.99 -8.74
N SER A 29 5.01 -10.79 -7.72
CA SER A 29 4.26 -10.36 -6.54
C SER A 29 4.86 -10.97 -5.30
N ASP A 30 4.75 -10.24 -4.20
CA ASP A 30 5.17 -10.70 -2.89
C ASP A 30 4.03 -10.51 -1.91
N ILE A 31 3.83 -11.48 -1.03
CA ILE A 31 2.76 -11.43 -0.04
C ILE A 31 3.38 -11.30 1.34
N GLN A 32 3.00 -10.23 2.05
CA GLN A 32 3.48 -10.00 3.40
C GLN A 32 2.29 -9.68 4.29
N GLY A 33 1.89 -10.66 5.10
CA GLY A 33 0.71 -10.52 5.94
C GLY A 33 -0.54 -10.28 5.09
N ASN A 34 -1.18 -9.15 5.28
CA ASN A 34 -2.35 -8.79 4.51
C ASN A 34 -2.03 -7.87 3.31
N ALA A 35 -0.77 -7.74 2.97
CA ALA A 35 -0.33 -6.90 1.87
C ALA A 35 0.15 -7.75 0.70
N VAL A 36 -0.25 -7.35 -0.51
CA VAL A 36 0.27 -7.94 -1.75
C VAL A 36 0.98 -6.82 -2.51
N ILE A 37 2.25 -7.02 -2.79
CA ILE A 37 3.07 -6.02 -3.46
C ILE A 37 3.43 -6.54 -4.84
N ASP A 38 3.06 -5.78 -5.86
CA ASP A 38 3.34 -6.13 -7.24
C ASP A 38 4.56 -5.37 -7.75
N TYR A 39 5.42 -6.06 -8.47
CA TYR A 39 6.67 -5.51 -9.00
C TYR A 39 6.70 -5.59 -10.51
N ASP A 40 7.41 -4.65 -11.12
CA ASP A 40 7.65 -4.69 -12.54
C ASP A 40 8.89 -5.54 -12.84
N ARG A 41 9.26 -5.57 -14.12
CA ARG A 41 10.40 -6.37 -14.58
C ARG A 41 11.71 -5.96 -13.93
N ARG A 42 11.83 -4.71 -13.52
CA ARG A 42 13.04 -4.18 -12.89
C ARG A 42 13.05 -4.32 -11.39
N GLY A 43 12.00 -4.89 -10.81
CA GLY A 43 11.89 -5.02 -9.38
C GLY A 43 11.36 -3.79 -8.66
N ASN A 44 10.82 -2.82 -9.41
CA ASN A 44 10.21 -1.65 -8.80
C ASN A 44 8.76 -1.93 -8.46
N ILE A 45 8.27 -1.31 -7.39
CA ILE A 45 6.89 -1.50 -6.96
C ILE A 45 5.94 -0.83 -7.94
N VAL A 46 4.95 -1.59 -8.41
CA VAL A 46 3.90 -1.11 -9.29
C VAL A 46 2.65 -0.80 -8.50
N ARG A 47 2.27 -1.70 -7.61
CA ARG A 47 1.02 -1.61 -6.88
C ARG A 47 1.16 -2.29 -5.53
N VAL A 48 0.45 -1.74 -4.54
CA VAL A 48 0.33 -2.37 -3.22
C VAL A 48 -1.16 -2.50 -2.92
N ASN A 49 -1.58 -3.70 -2.55
CA ASN A 49 -2.96 -3.95 -2.12
C ASN A 49 -2.94 -4.40 -0.68
N LEU A 50 -3.69 -3.70 0.15
CA LEU A 50 -3.83 -4.04 1.56
C LEU A 50 -5.23 -4.58 1.79
N TYR A 51 -5.31 -5.83 2.17
CA TYR A 51 -6.57 -6.53 2.41
C TYR A 51 -6.96 -6.43 3.87
N ARG A 52 -8.25 -6.39 4.13
CA ARG A 52 -8.81 -6.20 5.47
C ARG A 52 -8.31 -4.91 6.11
N PHE A 53 -8.20 -3.88 5.29
CA PHE A 53 -7.73 -2.60 5.75
C PHE A 53 -8.83 -1.88 6.53
N ASP A 54 -8.49 -1.39 7.73
CA ASP A 54 -9.39 -0.66 8.61
C ASP A 54 -8.80 0.70 8.90
N PHE A 55 -9.50 1.75 8.46
CA PHE A 55 -9.03 3.12 8.64
C PHE A 55 -8.88 3.50 10.10
N ASP A 56 -9.79 3.03 10.95
CA ASP A 56 -9.70 3.35 12.37
C ASP A 56 -8.48 2.70 13.01
N ALA A 57 -8.25 1.45 12.70
CA ALA A 57 -7.07 0.75 13.19
C ALA A 57 -5.80 1.41 12.64
N PHE A 58 -5.85 1.82 11.38
CA PHE A 58 -4.71 2.49 10.76
C PHE A 58 -4.38 3.81 11.46
N ARG A 59 -5.40 4.61 11.77
CA ARG A 59 -5.19 5.88 12.46
C ARG A 59 -4.61 5.68 13.85
N LYS A 60 -5.11 4.69 14.57
CA LYS A 60 -4.57 4.35 15.88
C LYS A 60 -3.12 3.89 15.77
N GLY A 61 -2.85 3.04 14.79
CA GLY A 61 -1.49 2.58 14.56
C GLY A 61 -0.53 3.70 14.22
N ARG A 62 -0.99 4.69 13.45
CA ARG A 62 -0.18 5.85 13.12
C ARG A 62 0.28 6.61 14.34
N ARG A 63 -0.63 6.78 15.30
CA ARG A 63 -0.29 7.49 16.53
C ARG A 63 0.81 6.76 17.31
N VAL A 64 0.66 5.45 17.40
CA VAL A 64 1.66 4.64 18.09
C VAL A 64 3.00 4.69 17.36
N MET A 65 2.96 4.56 16.05
CA MET A 65 4.17 4.60 15.24
C MET A 65 4.88 5.94 15.34
N LYS A 66 4.14 7.02 15.40
CA LYS A 66 4.72 8.35 15.57
C LYS A 66 5.48 8.46 16.89
N ARG A 67 4.94 7.86 17.95
CA ARG A 67 5.62 7.85 19.24
C ARG A 67 6.96 7.13 19.14
N PHE A 68 6.96 5.96 18.53
CA PHE A 68 8.18 5.18 18.39
C PHE A 68 9.20 5.87 17.50
N ALA A 69 8.72 6.50 16.44
CA ALA A 69 9.60 7.21 15.53
C ALA A 69 10.32 8.37 16.22
N ARG A 70 9.67 9.00 17.17
CA ARG A 70 10.27 10.08 17.93
C ARG A 70 11.39 9.61 18.84
N VAL A 71 11.20 8.42 19.38
CA VAL A 71 12.19 7.87 20.30
C VAL A 71 13.42 7.41 19.55
N ALA A 72 13.19 6.92 18.35
CA ALA A 72 14.29 6.48 17.51
C ALA A 72 15.04 7.66 16.90
#